data_63a730d4c883945def0a52c749bfa79b
#
_entry.id   63a730d4c883945def0a52c749bfa79b
#
_cell.length_a   1.000
_cell.length_b   1.000
_cell.length_c   1.000
_cell.angle_alpha   90.00
_cell.angle_beta   90.00
_cell.angle_gamma   90.00
#
_symmetry.space_group_name_H-M   'P 1'
#
loop_
_entity.id
_entity.type
_entity.pdbx_description
1 polymer ?
#
loop_
_entity_poly.entity_id
_entity_poly.type
_entity_poly.pdbx_seq_one_letter_code
_entity_poly.pdbx_strand_id
1 'polypeptide(L)'
;MNTFALLLAALRVGIIGLDTSHAVSFTRIMNVDKDPEVEGLRMVAAYPWGSRDIFSSTNRIPKYTEEVKKMGVEIVSSVDDLIAKVDCVCLETNDGREHLWQAEKVFKAGKPVFIDKPLAHNLHDALKIHELGRAYGAKYFSTSGLRFAPVAQAARSGDYGRIRGAALLMPAPLEEQGTHNFYTWYGIHGFEPLVTIMGTGVDRVSCFRNGTEDVVNAVWSDGRMGELRLMRDYWVYSGYILPEKRAEGESPIVVFSKSAEGYKPLVRQIARFFKTGVPPVSPDETLEVFAFMEAAEMSAKRGGEPVTIAEAIAASTDAPWWKFW
;
A
#
# COMPACT_ATOMS: atom_id res chain seq x y z
N MET A 1 23.60 -37.70 -17.84
CA MET A 1 22.27 -37.24 -17.37
C MET A 1 22.10 -35.80 -17.81
N ASN A 2 21.35 -35.56 -18.89
CA ASN A 2 21.08 -34.22 -19.39
C ASN A 2 19.97 -33.61 -18.56
N THR A 3 20.31 -32.73 -17.64
CA THR A 3 19.34 -31.86 -16.96
C THR A 3 18.90 -30.79 -17.98
N PHE A 4 17.79 -31.04 -18.67
CA PHE A 4 17.04 -29.98 -19.34
C PHE A 4 16.51 -29.06 -18.25
N ALA A 5 17.22 -27.98 -17.95
CA ALA A 5 16.63 -26.83 -17.30
C ALA A 5 15.57 -26.29 -18.27
N LEU A 6 14.29 -26.57 -18.02
CA LEU A 6 13.20 -25.80 -18.63
C LEU A 6 13.48 -24.34 -18.26
N LEU A 7 13.93 -23.54 -19.23
CA LEU A 7 13.84 -22.09 -19.12
C LEU A 7 12.35 -21.76 -19.09
N LEU A 8 11.78 -21.65 -17.90
CA LEU A 8 10.46 -21.06 -17.74
C LEU A 8 10.52 -19.67 -18.33
N ALA A 9 9.70 -19.40 -19.34
CA ALA A 9 9.59 -18.06 -19.93
C ALA A 9 9.29 -17.06 -18.81
N ALA A 10 9.96 -15.92 -18.83
CA ALA A 10 9.74 -14.88 -17.82
C ALA A 10 8.26 -14.44 -17.83
N LEU A 11 7.67 -14.29 -16.65
CA LEU A 11 6.34 -13.71 -16.49
C LEU A 11 6.33 -12.28 -17.00
N ARG A 12 5.40 -11.99 -17.91
CA ARG A 12 5.21 -10.66 -18.48
C ARG A 12 4.37 -9.82 -17.57
N VAL A 13 4.94 -8.74 -17.06
CA VAL A 13 4.29 -7.80 -16.15
C VAL A 13 3.85 -6.57 -16.91
N GLY A 14 2.63 -6.08 -16.64
CA GLY A 14 2.12 -4.82 -17.17
C GLY A 14 2.03 -3.75 -16.09
N ILE A 15 2.12 -2.48 -16.48
CA ILE A 15 1.87 -1.34 -15.58
C ILE A 15 0.64 -0.58 -16.05
N ILE A 16 -0.30 -0.32 -15.13
CA ILE A 16 -1.36 0.67 -15.30
C ILE A 16 -1.00 1.87 -14.44
N GLY A 17 -0.82 3.03 -15.07
CA GLY A 17 -0.42 4.27 -14.38
C GLY A 17 1.09 4.54 -14.47
N LEU A 18 1.44 5.74 -14.94
CA LEU A 18 2.82 6.23 -15.05
C LEU A 18 3.00 7.60 -14.38
N ASP A 19 2.26 7.86 -13.31
CA ASP A 19 2.25 9.13 -12.57
C ASP A 19 2.92 9.05 -11.19
N THR A 20 3.47 7.88 -10.84
CA THR A 20 4.24 7.63 -9.64
C THR A 20 5.69 7.22 -9.93
N SER A 21 6.62 7.54 -9.03
CA SER A 21 8.01 7.06 -9.12
C SER A 21 8.14 5.55 -8.95
N HIS A 22 7.12 4.87 -8.42
CA HIS A 22 7.08 3.42 -8.28
C HIS A 22 7.17 2.74 -9.65
N ALA A 23 6.39 3.20 -10.64
CA ALA A 23 6.41 2.65 -12.00
C ALA A 23 7.82 2.60 -12.60
N VAL A 24 8.59 3.68 -12.47
CA VAL A 24 9.98 3.74 -12.93
C VAL A 24 10.91 2.85 -12.09
N SER A 25 10.77 2.91 -10.77
CA SER A 25 11.63 2.15 -9.84
C SER A 25 11.40 0.65 -9.96
N PHE A 26 10.14 0.20 -10.06
CA PHE A 26 9.81 -1.22 -10.20
C PHE A 26 10.27 -1.76 -11.56
N THR A 27 10.06 -0.97 -12.63
CA THR A 27 10.59 -1.32 -13.95
C THR A 27 12.12 -1.49 -13.91
N ARG A 28 12.84 -0.57 -13.25
CA ARG A 28 14.29 -0.66 -13.11
C ARG A 28 14.71 -1.93 -12.36
N ILE A 29 14.07 -2.22 -11.23
CA ILE A 29 14.39 -3.41 -10.42
C ILE A 29 14.14 -4.69 -11.22
N MET A 30 13.02 -4.77 -11.98
CA MET A 30 12.67 -5.97 -12.76
C MET A 30 13.48 -6.11 -14.05
N ASN A 31 13.79 -4.99 -14.74
CA ASN A 31 14.38 -5.05 -16.09
C ASN A 31 15.89 -4.79 -16.11
N VAL A 32 16.45 -4.10 -15.12
CA VAL A 32 17.82 -3.58 -15.17
C VAL A 32 18.70 -4.09 -14.01
N ASP A 33 18.23 -4.06 -12.77
CA ASP A 33 19.05 -4.27 -11.57
C ASP A 33 19.52 -5.72 -11.36
N LYS A 34 18.95 -6.71 -12.07
CA LYS A 34 19.30 -8.14 -11.98
C LYS A 34 19.22 -8.69 -10.53
N ASP A 35 18.19 -8.29 -9.78
CA ASP A 35 17.94 -8.83 -8.45
C ASP A 35 17.53 -10.32 -8.54
N PRO A 36 18.24 -11.26 -7.91
CA PRO A 36 17.97 -12.70 -8.04
C PRO A 36 16.56 -13.11 -7.59
N GLU A 37 16.00 -12.41 -6.59
CA GLU A 37 14.66 -12.72 -6.08
C GLU A 37 13.55 -12.27 -7.05
N VAL A 38 13.87 -11.36 -7.97
CA VAL A 38 12.95 -10.83 -9.00
C VAL A 38 13.17 -11.52 -10.36
N GLU A 39 14.21 -12.36 -10.47
CA GLU A 39 14.50 -13.11 -11.70
C GLU A 39 13.27 -13.88 -12.21
N GLY A 40 13.08 -13.90 -13.52
CA GLY A 40 11.92 -14.54 -14.16
C GLY A 40 10.68 -13.64 -14.25
N LEU A 41 10.77 -12.36 -13.89
CA LEU A 41 9.76 -11.34 -14.16
C LEU A 41 10.34 -10.27 -15.09
N ARG A 42 9.50 -9.75 -15.98
CA ARG A 42 9.88 -8.63 -16.84
C ARG A 42 8.70 -7.70 -17.08
N MET A 43 8.91 -6.42 -16.82
CA MET A 43 7.98 -5.36 -17.21
C MET A 43 8.03 -5.19 -18.73
N VAL A 44 6.91 -5.44 -19.42
CA VAL A 44 6.89 -5.49 -20.90
C VAL A 44 5.95 -4.47 -21.52
N ALA A 45 4.90 -4.05 -20.84
CA ALA A 45 3.91 -3.12 -21.36
C ALA A 45 3.46 -2.12 -20.28
N ALA A 46 3.11 -0.90 -20.67
CA ALA A 46 2.57 0.11 -19.77
C ALA A 46 1.46 0.92 -20.43
N TYR A 47 0.38 1.18 -19.67
CA TYR A 47 -0.66 2.14 -20.03
C TYR A 47 -0.40 3.45 -19.27
N PRO A 48 -0.10 4.56 -20.00
CA PRO A 48 0.34 5.82 -19.37
C PRO A 48 -0.85 6.62 -18.84
N TRP A 49 -1.47 6.11 -17.78
CA TRP A 49 -2.61 6.74 -17.11
C TRP A 49 -2.16 7.49 -15.85
N GLY A 50 -3.04 8.39 -15.37
CA GLY A 50 -2.94 9.12 -14.12
C GLY A 50 -4.05 10.17 -14.04
N SER A 51 -4.20 10.79 -12.88
CA SER A 51 -5.20 11.85 -12.66
C SER A 51 -4.95 13.06 -13.55
N ARG A 52 -6.03 13.61 -14.07
CA ARG A 52 -5.99 14.82 -14.92
C ARG A 52 -6.07 16.11 -14.12
N ASP A 53 -6.56 16.05 -12.90
CA ASP A 53 -6.78 17.15 -11.97
C ASP A 53 -5.69 17.27 -10.89
N ILE A 54 -4.71 16.36 -10.86
CA ILE A 54 -3.56 16.41 -9.96
C ILE A 54 -2.31 16.83 -10.73
N PHE A 55 -1.75 18.00 -10.39
CA PHE A 55 -0.59 18.57 -11.08
C PHE A 55 0.63 17.63 -11.08
N SER A 56 0.94 17.01 -9.94
CA SER A 56 2.06 16.08 -9.85
C SER A 56 1.88 14.84 -10.72
N SER A 57 0.64 14.39 -10.96
CA SER A 57 0.32 13.30 -11.88
C SER A 57 0.55 13.72 -13.33
N THR A 58 -0.12 14.79 -13.78
CA THR A 58 -0.04 15.26 -15.18
C THR A 58 1.38 15.61 -15.61
N ASN A 59 2.19 16.17 -14.70
CA ASN A 59 3.56 16.56 -14.97
C ASN A 59 4.54 15.38 -15.06
N ARG A 60 4.28 14.29 -14.34
CA ARG A 60 5.17 13.11 -14.30
C ARG A 60 4.99 12.16 -15.48
N ILE A 61 3.76 11.98 -15.97
CA ILE A 61 3.43 10.99 -17.00
C ILE A 61 4.35 11.08 -18.24
N PRO A 62 4.58 12.24 -18.87
CA PRO A 62 5.42 12.30 -20.07
C PRO A 62 6.86 11.82 -19.78
N LYS A 63 7.44 12.27 -18.68
CA LYS A 63 8.80 11.92 -18.28
C LYS A 63 8.92 10.44 -17.97
N TYR A 64 8.04 9.90 -17.15
CA TYR A 64 8.09 8.49 -16.74
C TYR A 64 7.78 7.54 -17.89
N THR A 65 6.92 7.95 -18.84
CA THR A 65 6.71 7.21 -20.08
C THR A 65 8.01 7.03 -20.86
N GLU A 66 8.79 8.09 -21.03
CA GLU A 66 10.07 7.99 -21.73
C GLU A 66 11.12 7.19 -20.94
N GLU A 67 11.09 7.26 -19.61
CA GLU A 67 12.01 6.47 -18.78
C GLU A 67 11.72 4.96 -18.88
N VAL A 68 10.45 4.53 -18.81
CA VAL A 68 10.10 3.11 -18.91
C VAL A 68 10.31 2.57 -20.33
N LYS A 69 10.08 3.38 -21.38
CA LYS A 69 10.42 3.02 -22.78
C LYS A 69 11.91 2.67 -22.93
N LYS A 70 12.80 3.48 -22.33
CA LYS A 70 14.26 3.24 -22.37
C LYS A 70 14.65 1.93 -21.69
N MET A 71 13.82 1.41 -20.79
CA MET A 71 13.99 0.12 -20.13
C MET A 71 13.30 -1.04 -20.87
N GLY A 72 12.83 -0.81 -22.10
CA GLY A 72 12.26 -1.83 -22.99
C GLY A 72 10.78 -2.13 -22.77
N VAL A 73 10.03 -1.18 -22.21
CA VAL A 73 8.58 -1.30 -21.99
C VAL A 73 7.81 -0.72 -23.18
N GLU A 74 6.89 -1.48 -23.75
CA GLU A 74 5.97 -1.03 -24.79
C GLU A 74 4.88 -0.14 -24.18
N ILE A 75 4.56 0.98 -24.82
CA ILE A 75 3.45 1.84 -24.40
C ILE A 75 2.21 1.46 -25.19
N VAL A 76 1.14 1.15 -24.49
CA VAL A 76 -0.16 0.75 -25.07
C VAL A 76 -1.22 1.84 -24.86
N SER A 77 -2.30 1.75 -25.63
CA SER A 77 -3.33 2.79 -25.70
C SER A 77 -4.51 2.57 -24.75
N SER A 78 -4.64 1.37 -24.15
CA SER A 78 -5.73 1.03 -23.25
C SER A 78 -5.32 -0.04 -22.23
N VAL A 79 -6.13 -0.16 -21.16
CA VAL A 79 -5.99 -1.25 -20.19
C VAL A 79 -6.25 -2.60 -20.85
N ASP A 80 -7.19 -2.67 -21.80
CA ASP A 80 -7.54 -3.91 -22.49
C ASP A 80 -6.37 -4.39 -23.37
N ASP A 81 -5.69 -3.47 -24.10
CA ASP A 81 -4.47 -3.77 -24.87
C ASP A 81 -3.34 -4.27 -23.96
N LEU A 82 -3.21 -3.68 -22.76
CA LEU A 82 -2.22 -4.12 -21.77
C LEU A 82 -2.51 -5.54 -21.31
N ILE A 83 -3.74 -5.81 -20.88
CA ILE A 83 -4.17 -7.12 -20.35
C ILE A 83 -3.94 -8.24 -21.37
N ALA A 84 -4.14 -7.98 -22.67
CA ALA A 84 -3.91 -8.95 -23.73
C ALA A 84 -2.42 -9.36 -23.89
N LYS A 85 -1.49 -8.53 -23.43
CA LYS A 85 -0.04 -8.72 -23.60
C LYS A 85 0.67 -9.33 -22.40
N VAL A 86 0.05 -9.35 -21.22
CA VAL A 86 0.73 -9.63 -19.95
C VAL A 86 0.14 -10.81 -19.19
N ASP A 87 0.90 -11.35 -18.25
CA ASP A 87 0.51 -12.45 -17.39
C ASP A 87 0.01 -11.97 -16.03
N CYS A 88 0.53 -10.81 -15.56
CA CYS A 88 0.19 -10.16 -14.30
C CYS A 88 0.33 -8.64 -14.41
N VAL A 89 -0.23 -7.90 -13.46
CA VAL A 89 -0.33 -6.44 -13.52
C VAL A 89 0.17 -5.78 -12.23
N CYS A 90 0.95 -4.71 -12.36
CA CYS A 90 1.16 -3.70 -11.34
C CYS A 90 0.25 -2.51 -11.67
N LEU A 91 -0.75 -2.26 -10.83
CA LEU A 91 -1.63 -1.10 -10.92
C LEU A 91 -0.99 0.00 -10.07
N GLU A 92 -0.37 0.96 -10.74
CA GLU A 92 0.53 1.98 -10.16
C GLU A 92 -0.05 3.40 -10.25
N THR A 93 -1.29 3.56 -10.69
CA THR A 93 -1.94 4.88 -10.70
C THR A 93 -1.88 5.47 -9.29
N ASN A 94 -1.33 6.69 -9.15
CA ASN A 94 -1.15 7.30 -7.83
C ASN A 94 -2.48 7.70 -7.15
N ASP A 95 -3.51 7.87 -7.93
CA ASP A 95 -4.84 8.28 -7.52
C ASP A 95 -5.75 7.08 -7.21
N GLY A 96 -6.05 6.86 -5.94
CA GLY A 96 -6.94 5.79 -5.50
C GLY A 96 -8.39 5.88 -6.03
N ARG A 97 -8.83 7.03 -6.55
CA ARG A 97 -10.15 7.19 -7.20
C ARG A 97 -10.26 6.38 -8.50
N GLU A 98 -9.12 6.14 -9.15
CA GLU A 98 -9.05 5.41 -10.41
C GLU A 98 -8.99 3.88 -10.21
N HIS A 99 -8.61 3.40 -9.03
CA HIS A 99 -8.30 1.99 -8.81
C HIS A 99 -9.51 1.07 -8.96
N LEU A 100 -10.70 1.50 -8.58
CA LEU A 100 -11.89 0.65 -8.62
C LEU A 100 -12.20 0.13 -10.03
N TRP A 101 -12.27 1.01 -11.04
CA TRP A 101 -12.55 0.59 -12.40
C TRP A 101 -11.38 -0.15 -13.06
N GLN A 102 -10.15 0.23 -12.71
CA GLN A 102 -8.93 -0.41 -13.24
C GLN A 102 -8.80 -1.83 -12.69
N ALA A 103 -8.96 -2.00 -11.39
CA ALA A 103 -8.93 -3.31 -10.74
C ALA A 103 -10.04 -4.23 -11.26
N GLU A 104 -11.26 -3.72 -11.45
CA GLU A 104 -12.37 -4.50 -12.00
C GLU A 104 -12.03 -5.08 -13.38
N LYS A 105 -11.41 -4.31 -14.28
CA LYS A 105 -10.97 -4.82 -15.59
C LYS A 105 -9.95 -5.94 -15.46
N VAL A 106 -8.96 -5.78 -14.57
CA VAL A 106 -7.92 -6.78 -14.35
C VAL A 106 -8.49 -8.04 -13.71
N PHE A 107 -9.40 -7.90 -12.74
CA PHE A 107 -10.09 -9.02 -12.08
C PHE A 107 -10.95 -9.83 -13.06
N LYS A 108 -11.74 -9.15 -13.92
CA LYS A 108 -12.52 -9.79 -14.99
C LYS A 108 -11.66 -10.62 -15.94
N ALA A 109 -10.41 -10.17 -16.18
CA ALA A 109 -9.46 -10.89 -17.03
C ALA A 109 -8.72 -12.03 -16.30
N GLY A 110 -8.98 -12.24 -15.01
CA GLY A 110 -8.35 -13.29 -14.19
C GLY A 110 -6.84 -13.11 -13.99
N LYS A 111 -6.31 -11.87 -14.14
CA LYS A 111 -4.88 -11.61 -13.98
C LYS A 111 -4.55 -11.33 -12.51
N PRO A 112 -3.48 -11.94 -11.95
CA PRO A 112 -2.94 -11.51 -10.66
C PRO A 112 -2.51 -10.04 -10.71
N VAL A 113 -2.85 -9.27 -9.67
CA VAL A 113 -2.53 -7.84 -9.63
C VAL A 113 -2.01 -7.37 -8.29
N PHE A 114 -0.90 -6.65 -8.30
CA PHE A 114 -0.50 -5.77 -7.22
C PHE A 114 -1.13 -4.40 -7.47
N ILE A 115 -1.85 -3.89 -6.49
CA ILE A 115 -2.43 -2.55 -6.50
C ILE A 115 -1.60 -1.69 -5.57
N ASP A 116 -0.95 -0.66 -6.10
CA ASP A 116 -0.14 0.25 -5.28
C ASP A 116 -1.00 0.96 -4.22
N LYS A 117 -0.36 1.45 -3.19
CA LYS A 117 -1.05 2.24 -2.17
C LYS A 117 -1.48 3.63 -2.74
N PRO A 118 -2.64 4.10 -2.33
CA PRO A 118 -3.66 3.42 -1.52
C PRO A 118 -4.46 2.41 -2.35
N LEU A 119 -4.99 1.36 -1.74
CA LEU A 119 -5.90 0.43 -2.45
C LEU A 119 -7.05 1.17 -3.14
N ALA A 120 -7.57 2.22 -2.49
CA ALA A 120 -8.66 3.06 -2.98
C ALA A 120 -8.58 4.46 -2.37
N HIS A 121 -9.45 5.36 -2.81
CA HIS A 121 -9.55 6.72 -2.29
C HIS A 121 -10.16 6.80 -0.89
N ASN A 122 -11.04 5.87 -0.53
CA ASN A 122 -11.77 5.82 0.74
C ASN A 122 -12.12 4.36 1.11
N LEU A 123 -12.67 4.16 2.30
CA LEU A 123 -13.06 2.82 2.77
C LEU A 123 -14.18 2.21 1.94
N HIS A 124 -15.16 2.99 1.47
CA HIS A 124 -16.25 2.49 0.63
C HIS A 124 -15.72 1.83 -0.66
N ASP A 125 -14.84 2.51 -1.38
CA ASP A 125 -14.26 1.99 -2.62
C ASP A 125 -13.32 0.80 -2.35
N ALA A 126 -12.59 0.81 -1.22
CA ALA A 126 -11.79 -0.32 -0.79
C ALA A 126 -12.64 -1.58 -0.55
N LEU A 127 -13.80 -1.43 0.12
CA LEU A 127 -14.78 -2.49 0.30
C LEU A 127 -15.32 -2.99 -1.05
N LYS A 128 -15.61 -2.07 -2.01
CA LYS A 128 -16.06 -2.45 -3.36
C LYS A 128 -15.00 -3.22 -4.14
N ILE A 129 -13.73 -2.81 -4.08
CA ILE A 129 -12.64 -3.58 -4.69
C ILE A 129 -12.55 -4.98 -4.09
N HIS A 130 -12.72 -5.10 -2.77
CA HIS A 130 -12.72 -6.39 -2.10
C HIS A 130 -13.91 -7.28 -2.52
N GLU A 131 -15.13 -6.73 -2.57
CA GLU A 131 -16.32 -7.43 -3.07
C GLU A 131 -16.09 -7.96 -4.50
N LEU A 132 -15.58 -7.12 -5.41
CA LEU A 132 -15.26 -7.51 -6.77
C LEU A 132 -14.16 -8.59 -6.80
N GLY A 133 -13.11 -8.43 -5.98
CA GLY A 133 -12.05 -9.42 -5.86
C GLY A 133 -12.59 -10.80 -5.47
N ARG A 134 -13.52 -10.86 -4.52
CA ARG A 134 -14.19 -12.11 -4.14
C ARG A 134 -15.09 -12.65 -5.26
N ALA A 135 -15.88 -11.78 -5.89
CA ALA A 135 -16.80 -12.16 -6.96
C ALA A 135 -16.09 -12.79 -8.17
N TYR A 136 -14.91 -12.26 -8.53
CA TYR A 136 -14.09 -12.79 -9.64
C TYR A 136 -13.05 -13.83 -9.21
N GLY A 137 -12.94 -14.16 -7.92
CA GLY A 137 -11.87 -15.04 -7.42
C GLY A 137 -10.48 -14.47 -7.68
N ALA A 138 -10.34 -13.15 -7.66
CA ALA A 138 -9.13 -12.45 -8.05
C ALA A 138 -7.99 -12.66 -7.04
N LYS A 139 -6.79 -12.83 -7.58
CA LYS A 139 -5.57 -12.82 -6.78
C LYS A 139 -5.01 -11.41 -6.77
N TYR A 140 -5.06 -10.74 -5.63
CA TYR A 140 -4.55 -9.36 -5.49
C TYR A 140 -4.05 -9.08 -4.09
N PHE A 141 -3.23 -8.04 -3.96
CA PHE A 141 -2.90 -7.39 -2.70
C PHE A 141 -2.53 -5.93 -2.93
N SER A 142 -2.61 -5.13 -1.89
CA SER A 142 -2.16 -3.74 -1.87
C SER A 142 -1.35 -3.48 -0.60
N THR A 143 -0.30 -2.69 -0.70
CA THR A 143 0.53 -2.38 0.47
C THR A 143 1.47 -1.20 0.21
N SER A 144 1.87 -0.53 1.28
CA SER A 144 3.00 0.41 1.31
C SER A 144 4.34 -0.32 1.39
N GLY A 145 5.36 0.21 0.73
CA GLY A 145 6.74 -0.29 0.89
C GLY A 145 7.27 -0.26 2.32
N LEU A 146 6.71 0.62 3.18
CA LEU A 146 7.11 0.70 4.59
C LEU A 146 6.68 -0.50 5.43
N ARG A 147 5.69 -1.27 5.00
CA ARG A 147 5.37 -2.59 5.58
C ARG A 147 6.61 -3.48 5.64
N PHE A 148 7.45 -3.43 4.61
CA PHE A 148 8.65 -4.24 4.47
C PHE A 148 9.93 -3.59 5.03
N ALA A 149 9.77 -2.58 5.89
CA ALA A 149 10.88 -2.11 6.72
C ALA A 149 11.38 -3.27 7.61
N PRO A 150 12.71 -3.51 7.69
CA PRO A 150 13.26 -4.67 8.43
C PRO A 150 12.73 -4.77 9.85
N VAL A 151 12.62 -3.64 10.54
CA VAL A 151 12.11 -3.59 11.93
C VAL A 151 10.63 -3.97 12.02
N ALA A 152 9.80 -3.55 11.05
CA ALA A 152 8.39 -3.92 11.01
C ALA A 152 8.22 -5.43 10.73
N GLN A 153 9.03 -5.97 9.84
CA GLN A 153 9.00 -7.41 9.53
C GLN A 153 9.53 -8.24 10.69
N ALA A 154 10.58 -7.82 11.39
CA ALA A 154 11.06 -8.49 12.59
C ALA A 154 10.03 -8.50 13.74
N ALA A 155 9.26 -7.41 13.90
CA ALA A 155 8.14 -7.38 14.84
C ALA A 155 7.03 -8.36 14.42
N ARG A 156 6.67 -8.39 13.13
CA ARG A 156 5.64 -9.28 12.57
C ARG A 156 6.02 -10.75 12.64
N SER A 157 7.29 -11.10 12.40
CA SER A 157 7.79 -12.49 12.50
C SER A 157 7.92 -13.00 13.93
N GLY A 158 7.82 -12.10 14.91
CA GLY A 158 7.95 -12.44 16.31
C GLY A 158 9.40 -12.42 16.85
N ASP A 159 10.34 -11.87 16.09
CA ASP A 159 11.75 -11.78 16.52
C ASP A 159 11.95 -10.96 17.80
N TYR A 160 11.02 -10.03 18.06
CA TYR A 160 10.98 -9.24 19.31
C TYR A 160 10.03 -9.82 20.35
N GLY A 161 9.45 -11.02 20.13
CA GLY A 161 8.38 -11.56 20.97
C GLY A 161 7.08 -10.76 20.84
N ARG A 162 6.23 -10.81 21.88
CA ARG A 162 4.98 -10.06 21.88
C ARG A 162 5.26 -8.55 21.96
N ILE A 163 4.64 -7.79 21.08
CA ILE A 163 4.72 -6.33 21.08
C ILE A 163 3.64 -5.78 22.03
N ARG A 164 4.04 -5.03 23.03
CA ARG A 164 3.15 -4.37 24.00
C ARG A 164 2.54 -3.10 23.44
N GLY A 165 3.29 -2.36 22.63
CA GLY A 165 2.84 -1.11 22.02
C GLY A 165 3.88 -0.58 21.03
N ALA A 166 3.47 0.40 20.21
CA ALA A 166 4.36 1.13 19.30
C ALA A 166 3.89 2.57 19.14
N ALA A 167 4.82 3.49 18.91
CA ALA A 167 4.52 4.86 18.52
C ALA A 167 5.37 5.24 17.31
N LEU A 168 4.73 5.71 16.24
CA LEU A 168 5.38 6.06 14.99
C LEU A 168 5.20 7.55 14.66
N LEU A 169 6.26 8.15 14.09
CA LEU A 169 6.28 9.51 13.55
C LEU A 169 6.47 9.39 12.03
N MET A 170 5.49 9.88 11.26
CA MET A 170 5.47 9.72 9.82
C MET A 170 5.13 11.03 9.11
N PRO A 171 5.73 11.30 7.93
CA PRO A 171 5.31 12.42 7.11
C PRO A 171 3.93 12.12 6.54
N ALA A 172 3.12 13.14 6.44
CA ALA A 172 1.80 13.06 5.84
C ALA A 172 1.41 14.42 5.24
N PRO A 173 2.09 14.85 4.16
CA PRO A 173 1.77 16.09 3.47
C PRO A 173 0.36 16.00 2.89
N LEU A 174 -0.32 17.15 2.83
CA LEU A 174 -1.58 17.29 2.11
C LEU A 174 -1.32 17.22 0.60
N GLU A 175 -2.29 16.72 -0.13
CA GLU A 175 -2.28 16.84 -1.59
C GLU A 175 -2.62 18.31 -1.96
N GLU A 176 -1.86 18.90 -2.91
CA GLU A 176 -1.89 20.34 -3.20
C GLU A 176 -3.26 20.84 -3.68
N GLN A 177 -3.99 20.03 -4.44
CA GLN A 177 -5.31 20.39 -4.96
C GLN A 177 -6.45 20.08 -3.96
N GLY A 178 -6.16 19.40 -2.84
CA GLY A 178 -7.14 19.03 -1.83
C GLY A 178 -8.22 18.05 -2.31
N THR A 179 -7.94 17.32 -3.40
CA THR A 179 -8.88 16.37 -4.01
C THR A 179 -8.88 15.01 -3.35
N HIS A 180 -7.86 14.70 -2.56
CA HIS A 180 -7.69 13.43 -1.88
C HIS A 180 -7.99 13.50 -0.40
N ASN A 181 -8.52 12.40 0.12
CA ASN A 181 -8.52 12.15 1.54
C ASN A 181 -7.07 12.11 2.03
N PHE A 182 -6.77 12.92 3.03
CA PHE A 182 -5.46 13.08 3.61
C PHE A 182 -4.79 11.76 4.01
N TYR A 183 -5.53 10.85 4.65
CA TYR A 183 -4.95 9.60 5.12
C TYR A 183 -4.65 8.63 3.99
N THR A 184 -5.52 8.53 2.99
CA THR A 184 -5.28 7.65 1.83
C THR A 184 -4.18 8.21 0.92
N TRP A 185 -4.02 9.53 0.82
CA TRP A 185 -2.97 10.12 -0.01
C TRP A 185 -1.56 9.78 0.50
N TYR A 186 -1.29 10.06 1.78
CA TYR A 186 0.04 9.83 2.35
C TYR A 186 0.03 9.22 3.75
N GLY A 187 -0.99 9.47 4.56
CA GLY A 187 -1.09 8.98 5.93
C GLY A 187 -1.03 7.45 6.06
N ILE A 188 -1.46 6.72 5.03
CA ILE A 188 -1.37 5.26 4.95
C ILE A 188 0.04 4.73 5.24
N HIS A 189 1.08 5.50 4.93
CA HIS A 189 2.46 5.18 5.26
C HIS A 189 2.76 5.11 6.76
N GLY A 190 1.86 5.59 7.60
CA GLY A 190 1.91 5.45 9.05
C GLY A 190 1.00 4.36 9.57
N PHE A 191 -0.25 4.33 9.12
CA PHE A 191 -1.25 3.36 9.58
C PHE A 191 -0.84 1.92 9.28
N GLU A 192 -0.38 1.65 8.07
CA GLU A 192 -0.02 0.31 7.66
C GLU A 192 1.21 -0.27 8.38
N PRO A 193 2.34 0.45 8.54
CA PRO A 193 3.43 -0.03 9.39
C PRO A 193 3.02 -0.27 10.84
N LEU A 194 2.15 0.58 11.42
CA LEU A 194 1.67 0.38 12.78
C LEU A 194 0.87 -0.92 12.90
N VAL A 195 -0.05 -1.19 11.97
CA VAL A 195 -0.79 -2.48 11.93
C VAL A 195 0.17 -3.64 11.65
N THR A 196 1.19 -3.45 10.82
CA THR A 196 2.20 -4.49 10.55
C THR A 196 2.93 -4.91 11.82
N ILE A 197 3.30 -3.94 12.66
CA ILE A 197 4.04 -4.14 13.92
C ILE A 197 3.13 -4.72 15.01
N MET A 198 1.94 -4.16 15.15
CA MET A 198 1.02 -4.50 16.25
C MET A 198 0.14 -5.72 15.95
N GLY A 199 0.00 -6.10 14.67
CA GLY A 199 -1.00 -7.05 14.19
C GLY A 199 -2.37 -6.39 13.99
N THR A 200 -3.29 -7.16 13.44
CA THR A 200 -4.72 -6.79 13.29
C THR A 200 -5.45 -6.77 14.64
N GLY A 201 -6.68 -6.26 14.65
CA GLY A 201 -7.54 -6.23 15.83
C GLY A 201 -7.66 -4.85 16.47
N VAL A 202 -7.52 -3.77 15.71
CA VAL A 202 -7.83 -2.41 16.17
C VAL A 202 -9.31 -2.35 16.56
N ASP A 203 -9.61 -1.89 17.79
CA ASP A 203 -10.96 -1.78 18.32
C ASP A 203 -11.51 -0.35 18.16
N ARG A 204 -10.79 0.64 18.68
CA ARG A 204 -11.21 2.03 18.67
C ARG A 204 -10.05 3.00 18.55
N VAL A 205 -10.36 4.19 18.03
CA VAL A 205 -9.40 5.22 17.64
C VAL A 205 -9.84 6.57 18.17
N SER A 206 -8.91 7.35 18.71
CA SER A 206 -9.06 8.78 19.00
C SER A 206 -8.02 9.56 18.22
N CYS A 207 -8.43 10.64 17.58
CA CYS A 207 -7.54 11.48 16.77
C CYS A 207 -7.74 12.96 17.07
N PHE A 208 -6.67 13.63 17.43
CA PHE A 208 -6.62 15.08 17.57
C PHE A 208 -5.86 15.66 16.38
N ARG A 209 -6.46 16.66 15.73
CA ARG A 209 -5.93 17.31 14.53
C ARG A 209 -5.73 18.80 14.76
N ASN A 210 -4.61 19.30 14.27
CA ASN A 210 -4.38 20.74 14.09
C ASN A 210 -3.87 21.04 12.67
N GLY A 211 -3.44 22.30 12.40
CA GLY A 211 -2.98 22.69 11.07
C GLY A 211 -1.69 22.01 10.60
N THR A 212 -0.88 21.45 11.50
CA THR A 212 0.45 20.91 11.21
C THR A 212 0.56 19.40 11.39
N GLU A 213 -0.33 18.80 12.17
CA GLU A 213 -0.21 17.36 12.49
C GLU A 213 -1.53 16.74 12.95
N ASP A 214 -1.59 15.41 12.88
CA ASP A 214 -2.58 14.58 13.56
C ASP A 214 -1.88 13.69 14.59
N VAL A 215 -2.47 13.54 15.77
CA VAL A 215 -2.07 12.56 16.78
C VAL A 215 -3.18 11.54 16.90
N VAL A 216 -2.90 10.32 16.47
CA VAL A 216 -3.83 9.20 16.47
C VAL A 216 -3.44 8.23 17.58
N ASN A 217 -4.36 7.91 18.46
CA ASN A 217 -4.22 6.88 19.48
C ASN A 217 -5.22 5.77 19.20
N ALA A 218 -4.75 4.54 19.13
CA ALA A 218 -5.57 3.37 18.87
C ALA A 218 -5.44 2.34 20.00
N VAL A 219 -6.55 1.69 20.31
CA VAL A 219 -6.62 0.58 21.27
C VAL A 219 -6.99 -0.68 20.50
N TRP A 220 -6.20 -1.73 20.68
CA TRP A 220 -6.49 -3.06 20.15
C TRP A 220 -7.47 -3.81 21.05
N SER A 221 -8.17 -4.78 20.49
CA SER A 221 -9.16 -5.59 21.21
C SER A 221 -8.59 -6.37 22.40
N ASP A 222 -7.25 -6.60 22.42
CA ASP A 222 -6.53 -7.21 23.54
C ASP A 222 -6.00 -6.19 24.58
N GLY A 223 -6.37 -4.92 24.45
CA GLY A 223 -6.00 -3.83 25.34
C GLY A 223 -4.66 -3.15 25.05
N ARG A 224 -3.89 -3.63 24.07
CA ARG A 224 -2.65 -2.96 23.66
C ARG A 224 -2.96 -1.60 23.02
N MET A 225 -1.98 -0.70 23.05
CA MET A 225 -2.12 0.64 22.49
C MET A 225 -1.03 0.93 21.48
N GLY A 226 -1.41 1.67 20.42
CA GLY A 226 -0.50 2.19 19.42
C GLY A 226 -0.76 3.68 19.19
N GLU A 227 0.30 4.41 18.88
CA GLU A 227 0.26 5.85 18.57
C GLU A 227 0.83 6.11 17.19
N LEU A 228 0.24 7.07 16.49
CA LEU A 228 0.74 7.56 15.23
C LEU A 228 0.68 9.09 15.20
N ARG A 229 1.83 9.74 14.98
CA ARG A 229 1.92 11.16 14.72
C ARG A 229 2.19 11.41 13.24
N LEU A 230 1.25 12.06 12.56
CA LEU A 230 1.28 12.36 11.14
C LEU A 230 1.58 13.85 10.94
N MET A 231 2.74 14.16 10.35
CA MET A 231 3.27 15.53 10.28
C MET A 231 3.19 16.06 8.84
N ARG A 232 2.71 17.32 8.67
CA ARG A 232 2.50 17.93 7.36
C ARG A 232 3.79 18.40 6.70
N ASP A 233 4.72 18.90 7.48
CA ASP A 233 5.92 19.64 7.06
C ASP A 233 7.25 18.93 7.41
N TYR A 234 7.19 17.78 8.04
CA TYR A 234 8.37 16.98 8.42
C TYR A 234 8.45 15.67 7.64
N TRP A 235 9.60 15.43 7.01
CA TRP A 235 9.90 14.19 6.29
C TRP A 235 10.70 13.20 7.16
N VAL A 236 10.10 12.82 8.28
CA VAL A 236 10.69 11.88 9.26
C VAL A 236 9.93 10.57 9.24
N TYR A 237 10.65 9.48 9.08
CA TYR A 237 10.15 8.11 9.23
C TYR A 237 10.85 7.50 10.45
N SER A 238 10.22 7.57 11.61
CA SER A 238 10.81 7.15 12.86
C SER A 238 9.73 6.68 13.85
N GLY A 239 10.17 6.31 15.04
CA GLY A 239 9.31 5.88 16.12
C GLY A 239 9.96 4.81 16.96
N TYR A 240 9.18 4.21 17.84
CA TYR A 240 9.66 3.11 18.67
C TYR A 240 8.62 2.00 18.80
N ILE A 241 9.14 0.80 19.01
CA ILE A 241 8.38 -0.42 19.30
C ILE A 241 8.73 -0.84 20.71
N LEU A 242 7.73 -1.24 21.49
CA LEU A 242 7.84 -1.70 22.88
C LEU A 242 7.59 -3.21 22.92
N PRO A 243 8.61 -4.06 22.81
CA PRO A 243 8.47 -5.48 23.12
C PRO A 243 8.07 -5.69 24.57
N GLU A 244 7.29 -6.74 24.86
CA GLU A 244 6.91 -7.08 26.24
C GLU A 244 8.11 -7.51 27.09
N LYS A 245 9.06 -8.21 26.46
CA LYS A 245 10.31 -8.67 27.07
C LYS A 245 11.47 -8.44 26.12
N ARG A 246 12.63 -8.09 26.70
CA ARG A 246 13.90 -7.99 26.00
C ARG A 246 14.95 -8.81 26.74
N ALA A 247 15.99 -9.23 26.02
CA ALA A 247 17.13 -9.88 26.68
C ALA A 247 17.85 -8.92 27.63
N GLU A 248 18.48 -9.47 28.66
CA GLU A 248 19.26 -8.68 29.61
C GLU A 248 20.36 -7.88 28.88
N GLY A 249 20.45 -6.59 29.18
CA GLY A 249 21.41 -5.68 28.52
C GLY A 249 20.94 -5.09 27.19
N GLU A 250 19.81 -5.53 26.63
CA GLU A 250 19.24 -4.91 25.44
C GLU A 250 18.39 -3.66 25.78
N SER A 251 18.30 -2.73 24.81
CA SER A 251 17.40 -1.58 24.93
C SER A 251 15.95 -2.04 25.12
N PRO A 252 15.18 -1.44 26.02
CA PRO A 252 13.77 -1.76 26.22
C PRO A 252 12.90 -1.35 25.01
N ILE A 253 13.42 -0.56 24.09
CA ILE A 253 12.75 -0.11 22.87
C ILE A 253 13.54 -0.53 21.64
N VAL A 254 12.79 -0.74 20.52
CA VAL A 254 13.34 -0.90 19.18
C VAL A 254 12.94 0.31 18.35
N VAL A 255 13.93 0.98 17.74
CA VAL A 255 13.69 2.18 16.94
C VAL A 255 13.23 1.78 15.53
N PHE A 256 12.12 2.37 15.08
CA PHE A 256 11.64 2.18 13.73
C PHE A 256 12.49 2.96 12.73
N SER A 257 12.81 2.32 11.60
CA SER A 257 13.46 2.95 10.45
C SER A 257 12.98 2.30 9.16
N LYS A 258 12.96 3.08 8.07
CA LYS A 258 12.66 2.53 6.74
C LYS A 258 13.81 1.67 6.20
N SER A 259 13.51 0.85 5.18
CA SER A 259 14.53 0.04 4.51
C SER A 259 15.56 0.91 3.78
N ALA A 260 16.84 0.58 3.94
CA ALA A 260 17.94 1.17 3.17
C ALA A 260 17.92 0.71 1.69
N GLU A 261 17.27 -0.42 1.38
CA GLU A 261 17.15 -0.97 0.02
C GLU A 261 16.05 -0.30 -0.83
N GLY A 262 15.40 0.74 -0.32
CA GLY A 262 14.31 1.43 -1.01
C GLY A 262 13.14 0.50 -1.28
N TYR A 263 12.74 0.36 -2.54
CA TYR A 263 11.57 -0.45 -2.95
C TYR A 263 11.89 -1.95 -3.18
N LYS A 264 13.15 -2.37 -3.16
CA LYS A 264 13.51 -3.78 -3.43
C LYS A 264 12.75 -4.78 -2.56
N PRO A 265 12.60 -4.58 -1.24
CA PRO A 265 11.83 -5.52 -0.42
C PRO A 265 10.38 -5.70 -0.88
N LEU A 266 9.69 -4.62 -1.27
CA LEU A 266 8.35 -4.69 -1.82
C LEU A 266 8.33 -5.41 -3.18
N VAL A 267 9.23 -5.06 -4.09
CA VAL A 267 9.27 -5.67 -5.44
C VAL A 267 9.57 -7.17 -5.38
N ARG A 268 10.40 -7.63 -4.44
CA ARG A 268 10.63 -9.06 -4.17
C ARG A 268 9.34 -9.76 -3.73
N GLN A 269 8.50 -9.12 -2.90
CA GLN A 269 7.20 -9.69 -2.51
C GLN A 269 6.20 -9.70 -3.67
N ILE A 270 6.18 -8.68 -4.52
CA ILE A 270 5.41 -8.67 -5.76
C ILE A 270 5.84 -9.83 -6.67
N ALA A 271 7.15 -10.03 -6.84
CA ALA A 271 7.69 -11.13 -7.62
C ALA A 271 7.29 -12.50 -7.06
N ARG A 272 7.40 -12.67 -5.75
CA ARG A 272 6.96 -13.90 -5.06
C ARG A 272 5.47 -14.15 -5.27
N PHE A 273 4.65 -13.11 -5.09
CA PHE A 273 3.20 -13.20 -5.31
C PHE A 273 2.86 -13.61 -6.75
N PHE A 274 3.45 -12.97 -7.75
CA PHE A 274 3.19 -13.32 -9.15
C PHE A 274 3.63 -14.76 -9.50
N LYS A 275 4.70 -15.25 -8.88
CA LYS A 275 5.18 -16.64 -9.08
C LYS A 275 4.31 -17.68 -8.36
N THR A 276 3.77 -17.36 -7.19
CA THR A 276 3.11 -18.33 -6.31
C THR A 276 1.59 -18.17 -6.23
N GLY A 277 1.09 -16.96 -6.54
CA GLY A 277 -0.32 -16.60 -6.33
C GLY A 277 -0.69 -16.37 -4.86
N VAL A 278 0.29 -16.36 -3.94
CA VAL A 278 0.07 -16.17 -2.49
C VAL A 278 0.39 -14.71 -2.13
N PRO A 279 -0.60 -13.90 -1.72
CA PRO A 279 -0.37 -12.51 -1.34
C PRO A 279 0.40 -12.40 -0.01
N PRO A 280 1.35 -11.46 0.12
CA PRO A 280 2.11 -11.27 1.36
C PRO A 280 1.31 -10.59 2.47
N VAL A 281 0.21 -9.95 2.12
CA VAL A 281 -0.78 -9.35 3.03
C VAL A 281 -2.18 -9.71 2.53
N SER A 282 -3.06 -10.09 3.46
CA SER A 282 -4.44 -10.42 3.09
C SER A 282 -5.23 -9.16 2.74
N PRO A 283 -6.22 -9.27 1.83
CA PRO A 283 -7.16 -8.17 1.60
C PRO A 283 -7.88 -7.70 2.86
N ASP A 284 -8.22 -8.60 3.78
CA ASP A 284 -8.88 -8.27 5.04
C ASP A 284 -8.00 -7.38 5.94
N GLU A 285 -6.69 -7.67 6.02
CA GLU A 285 -5.74 -6.82 6.75
C GLU A 285 -5.64 -5.42 6.11
N THR A 286 -5.65 -5.34 4.79
CA THR A 286 -5.68 -4.07 4.07
C THR A 286 -6.96 -3.29 4.36
N LEU A 287 -8.12 -3.96 4.40
CA LEU A 287 -9.39 -3.31 4.77
C LEU A 287 -9.40 -2.81 6.21
N GLU A 288 -8.77 -3.54 7.15
CA GLU A 288 -8.62 -3.06 8.52
C GLU A 288 -7.79 -1.76 8.59
N VAL A 289 -6.72 -1.65 7.80
CA VAL A 289 -5.95 -0.39 7.68
C VAL A 289 -6.84 0.74 7.18
N PHE A 290 -7.70 0.49 6.18
CA PHE A 290 -8.64 1.49 5.68
C PHE A 290 -9.71 1.87 6.71
N ALA A 291 -10.26 0.91 7.44
CA ALA A 291 -11.21 1.16 8.53
C ALA A 291 -10.56 1.94 9.68
N PHE A 292 -9.29 1.68 9.96
CA PHE A 292 -8.51 2.45 10.95
C PHE A 292 -8.33 3.90 10.51
N MET A 293 -7.98 4.15 9.23
CA MET A 293 -7.89 5.52 8.68
C MET A 293 -9.24 6.25 8.76
N GLU A 294 -10.34 5.59 8.40
CA GLU A 294 -11.70 6.15 8.45
C GLU A 294 -12.11 6.47 9.89
N ALA A 295 -11.87 5.58 10.84
CA ALA A 295 -12.15 5.83 12.26
C ALA A 295 -11.35 7.03 12.79
N ALA A 296 -10.09 7.18 12.39
CA ALA A 296 -9.26 8.34 12.75
C ALA A 296 -9.81 9.64 12.15
N GLU A 297 -10.27 9.62 10.90
CA GLU A 297 -10.89 10.77 10.24
C GLU A 297 -12.21 11.19 10.91
N MET A 298 -13.05 10.21 11.23
CA MET A 298 -14.32 10.44 11.94
C MET A 298 -14.06 11.02 13.33
N SER A 299 -13.07 10.49 14.08
CA SER A 299 -12.67 10.98 15.39
C SER A 299 -12.15 12.41 15.34
N ALA A 300 -11.29 12.72 14.35
CA ALA A 300 -10.77 14.08 14.16
C ALA A 300 -11.89 15.09 13.91
N LYS A 301 -12.89 14.74 13.09
CA LYS A 301 -14.09 15.57 12.84
C LYS A 301 -14.97 15.77 14.07
N ARG A 302 -14.89 14.85 15.05
CA ARG A 302 -15.63 14.89 16.33
C ARG A 302 -14.78 15.47 17.49
N GLY A 303 -13.66 16.12 17.18
CA GLY A 303 -12.80 16.73 18.20
C GLY A 303 -12.06 15.76 19.09
N GLY A 304 -11.79 14.54 18.62
CA GLY A 304 -11.04 13.50 19.32
C GLY A 304 -11.90 12.45 20.06
N GLU A 305 -13.22 12.50 19.91
CA GLU A 305 -14.10 11.45 20.46
C GLU A 305 -13.72 10.09 19.90
N PRO A 306 -13.69 9.03 20.73
CA PRO A 306 -13.39 7.68 20.27
C PRO A 306 -14.39 7.17 19.23
N VAL A 307 -13.89 6.56 18.16
CA VAL A 307 -14.67 5.90 17.12
C VAL A 307 -14.21 4.44 17.00
N THR A 308 -15.14 3.51 16.94
CA THR A 308 -14.82 2.08 16.77
C THR A 308 -14.63 1.75 15.28
N ILE A 309 -13.83 0.71 15.00
CA ILE A 309 -13.67 0.19 13.65
C ILE A 309 -15.01 -0.28 13.08
N ALA A 310 -15.85 -0.91 13.89
CA ALA A 310 -17.19 -1.33 13.47
C ALA A 310 -18.08 -0.15 13.04
N GLU A 311 -18.00 0.98 13.77
CA GLU A 311 -18.72 2.22 13.43
C GLU A 311 -18.23 2.82 12.10
N ALA A 312 -16.91 2.84 11.87
CA ALA A 312 -16.32 3.32 10.63
C ALA A 312 -16.74 2.47 9.42
N ILE A 313 -16.76 1.14 9.57
CA ILE A 313 -17.22 0.23 8.52
C ILE A 313 -18.71 0.45 8.24
N ALA A 314 -19.55 0.52 9.28
CA ALA A 314 -21.00 0.74 9.13
C ALA A 314 -21.29 2.07 8.39
N ALA A 315 -20.57 3.14 8.76
CA ALA A 315 -20.74 4.44 8.09
C ALA A 315 -20.32 4.41 6.60
N SER A 316 -19.42 3.54 6.23
CA SER A 316 -18.92 3.43 4.84
C SER A 316 -19.76 2.49 3.98
N THR A 317 -20.50 1.56 4.56
CA THR A 317 -21.38 0.62 3.83
C THR A 317 -22.78 1.17 3.62
N ASP A 318 -23.31 1.94 4.56
CA ASP A 318 -24.68 2.48 4.52
C ASP A 318 -24.81 3.80 3.75
N ALA A 319 -23.68 4.42 3.38
CA ALA A 319 -23.71 5.70 2.68
C ALA A 319 -23.98 5.51 1.18
N PRO A 320 -25.02 6.17 0.61
CA PRO A 320 -25.24 6.16 -0.82
C PRO A 320 -24.03 6.75 -1.56
N TRP A 321 -23.64 6.13 -2.67
CA TRP A 321 -22.46 6.48 -3.48
C TRP A 321 -22.31 7.96 -3.86
N TRP A 322 -23.42 8.68 -4.04
CA TRP A 322 -23.41 10.13 -4.37
C TRP A 322 -23.00 11.06 -3.22
N LYS A 323 -22.81 10.56 -2.01
CA LYS A 323 -22.25 11.37 -0.92
C LYS A 323 -20.74 11.53 -1.00
N PHE A 324 -20.08 10.86 -1.93
CA PHE A 324 -18.64 10.85 -2.10
C PHE A 324 -18.15 11.60 -3.35
N TRP A 325 -19.09 12.28 -4.07
CA TRP A 325 -18.82 13.13 -5.25
C TRP A 325 -19.26 14.57 -5.01
#